data_5fd8283118b29103a6b137efb40074dc
#
_entry.id   5fd8283118b29103a6b137efb40074dc
#
_cell.length_a   1.000
_cell.length_b   1.000
_cell.length_c   1.000
_cell.angle_alpha   90.00
_cell.angle_beta   90.00
_cell.angle_gamma   90.00
#
_symmetry.space_group_name_H-M   'P 1'
#
loop_
_entity.id
_entity.type
_entity.pdbx_description
1 polymer ?
#
loop_
_entity_poly.entity_id
_entity_poly.type
_entity_poly.pdbx_seq_one_letter_code
_entity_poly.pdbx_strand_id
1 'polypeptide(L)'
;MDTNYLENNYLTLVGKVTGEKKFSHEIYGEKFYTFNLSIPRLSGNADIIPITVSERLITDEMLAEGKKLLIKGQFRSYNSYENERNKLILTVFAKDIEELEEVQEQVENEIVKKEETTNEVVLIGFVCKKPIYRQTPFGREIADLLLAVNRAYNKSDYI
;
A
#
# COMPACT_ATOMS: atom_id res chain seq x y z
N MET A 1 -5.82 -15.30 25.46
CA MET A 1 -5.55 -15.89 24.15
C MET A 1 -4.40 -15.12 23.52
N ASP A 2 -3.22 -15.66 23.62
CA ASP A 2 -2.08 -15.06 22.96
C ASP A 2 -2.20 -15.31 21.48
N THR A 3 -2.77 -14.36 20.78
CA THR A 3 -2.74 -14.32 19.34
C THR A 3 -1.39 -13.78 18.90
N ASN A 4 -0.34 -14.52 19.16
CA ASN A 4 0.93 -14.35 18.50
C ASN A 4 0.84 -14.86 17.05
N TYR A 5 -0.22 -14.46 16.36
CA TYR A 5 -0.20 -14.53 14.92
C TYR A 5 0.74 -13.42 14.46
N LEU A 6 1.96 -13.79 14.17
CA LEU A 6 2.81 -12.95 13.35
C LEU A 6 2.01 -12.61 12.11
N GLU A 7 1.53 -11.38 12.03
CA GLU A 7 0.90 -10.92 10.82
C GLU A 7 1.92 -11.05 9.69
N ASN A 8 1.62 -11.95 8.75
CA ASN A 8 2.53 -12.23 7.64
C ASN A 8 2.48 -11.18 6.53
N ASN A 9 1.60 -10.21 6.67
CA ASN A 9 1.39 -9.16 5.68
C ASN A 9 0.78 -7.95 6.38
N TYR A 10 1.60 -6.98 6.69
CA TYR A 10 1.09 -5.71 7.17
C TYR A 10 1.98 -4.56 6.70
N LEU A 11 1.38 -3.39 6.61
CA LEU A 11 2.10 -2.17 6.27
C LEU A 11 1.51 -0.96 6.97
N THR A 12 2.36 0.05 7.10
CA THR A 12 1.99 1.38 7.57
C THR A 12 2.54 2.40 6.58
N LEU A 13 1.66 3.24 6.03
CA LEU A 13 2.02 4.24 5.04
C LEU A 13 1.53 5.61 5.46
N VAL A 14 2.36 6.61 5.21
CA VAL A 14 2.00 8.03 5.34
C VAL A 14 2.21 8.69 3.99
N GLY A 15 1.19 9.37 3.51
CA GLY A 15 1.25 10.07 2.23
C GLY A 15 0.08 11.01 2.03
N LYS A 16 0.01 11.61 0.87
CA LYS A 16 -1.06 12.54 0.50
C LYS A 16 -1.95 11.97 -0.58
N VAL A 17 -3.25 12.18 -0.43
CA VAL A 17 -4.23 11.78 -1.45
C VAL A 17 -3.96 12.54 -2.75
N THR A 18 -3.93 11.82 -3.85
CA THR A 18 -3.82 12.39 -5.19
C THR A 18 -4.87 11.78 -6.13
N GLY A 19 -5.52 12.63 -6.90
CA GLY A 19 -6.61 12.23 -7.77
C GLY A 19 -7.92 12.00 -7.03
N GLU A 20 -8.89 11.44 -7.75
CA GLU A 20 -10.23 11.17 -7.23
C GLU A 20 -10.40 9.70 -6.87
N LYS A 21 -11.25 9.41 -5.89
CA LYS A 21 -11.65 8.04 -5.59
C LYS A 21 -12.47 7.48 -6.74
N LYS A 22 -12.30 6.18 -6.99
CA LYS A 22 -13.07 5.42 -7.99
C LYS A 22 -13.75 4.24 -7.31
N PHE A 23 -14.97 3.94 -7.75
CA PHE A 23 -15.64 2.72 -7.31
C PHE A 23 -14.85 1.50 -7.77
N SER A 24 -14.62 0.56 -6.85
CA SER A 24 -13.92 -0.70 -7.13
C SER A 24 -14.89 -1.86 -7.28
N HIS A 25 -15.57 -2.22 -6.21
CA HIS A 25 -16.50 -3.35 -6.16
C HIS A 25 -17.40 -3.26 -4.94
N GLU A 26 -18.38 -4.15 -4.89
CA GLU A 26 -19.32 -4.29 -3.78
C GLU A 26 -19.38 -5.75 -3.34
N ILE A 27 -19.31 -5.98 -2.04
CA ILE A 27 -19.47 -7.31 -1.43
C ILE A 27 -20.50 -7.21 -0.32
N TYR A 28 -21.58 -7.98 -0.43
CA TYR A 28 -22.67 -8.02 0.56
C TYR A 28 -23.19 -6.63 0.98
N GLY A 29 -23.35 -5.73 0.02
CA GLY A 29 -23.84 -4.37 0.26
C GLY A 29 -22.80 -3.38 0.75
N GLU A 30 -21.57 -3.81 1.00
CA GLU A 30 -20.43 -2.95 1.37
C GLU A 30 -19.66 -2.55 0.11
N LYS A 31 -19.54 -1.25 -0.11
CA LYS A 31 -18.84 -0.71 -1.27
C LYS A 31 -17.37 -0.46 -0.95
N PHE A 32 -16.52 -0.75 -1.92
CA PHE A 32 -15.09 -0.51 -1.86
C PHE A 32 -14.68 0.47 -2.95
N TYR A 33 -13.78 1.36 -2.59
CA TYR A 33 -13.25 2.38 -3.47
C TYR A 33 -11.74 2.26 -3.57
N THR A 34 -11.19 2.74 -4.68
CA THR A 34 -9.75 2.91 -4.85
C THR A 34 -9.40 4.38 -4.96
N PHE A 35 -8.29 4.76 -4.37
CA PHE A 35 -7.69 6.07 -4.53
C PHE A 35 -6.18 5.93 -4.52
N ASN A 36 -5.48 6.96 -4.93
CA ASN A 36 -4.02 6.97 -4.96
C ASN A 36 -3.44 7.78 -3.81
N LEU A 37 -2.40 7.23 -3.20
CA LEU A 37 -1.62 7.88 -2.17
C LEU A 37 -0.24 8.19 -2.73
N SER A 38 0.16 9.46 -2.67
CA SER A 38 1.50 9.90 -3.06
C SER A 38 2.42 9.88 -1.85
N ILE A 39 3.48 9.10 -1.92
CA ILE A 39 4.45 8.92 -0.85
C ILE A 39 5.80 9.47 -1.32
N PRO A 40 6.31 10.53 -0.69
CA PRO A 40 7.58 11.12 -1.10
C PRO A 40 8.76 10.20 -0.76
N ARG A 41 9.73 10.15 -1.66
CA ARG A 41 11.03 9.54 -1.41
C ARG A 41 12.04 10.59 -0.96
N LEU A 42 13.09 10.15 -0.28
CA LEU A 42 14.22 11.02 0.09
C LEU A 42 14.89 11.67 -1.12
N SER A 43 14.79 11.08 -2.29
CA SER A 43 15.33 11.61 -3.55
C SER A 43 14.54 12.78 -4.14
N GLY A 44 13.40 13.15 -3.56
CA GLY A 44 12.49 14.17 -4.09
C GLY A 44 11.44 13.65 -5.06
N ASN A 45 11.55 12.41 -5.51
CA ASN A 45 10.50 11.73 -6.28
C ASN A 45 9.40 11.20 -5.35
N ALA A 46 8.25 10.89 -5.91
CA ALA A 46 7.15 10.30 -5.17
C ALA A 46 6.71 8.96 -5.79
N ASP A 47 6.32 8.04 -4.95
CA ASP A 47 5.64 6.82 -5.36
C ASP A 47 4.13 7.01 -5.27
N ILE A 48 3.41 6.53 -6.26
CA ILE A 48 1.95 6.51 -6.28
C ILE A 48 1.47 5.10 -5.96
N ILE A 49 0.84 4.94 -4.81
CA ILE A 49 0.39 3.65 -4.32
C ILE A 49 -1.14 3.59 -4.37
N PRO A 50 -1.72 2.62 -5.10
CA PRO A 50 -3.17 2.44 -5.10
C PRO A 50 -3.66 1.84 -3.79
N ILE A 51 -4.68 2.45 -3.21
CA ILE A 51 -5.30 2.04 -1.95
C ILE A 51 -6.72 1.59 -2.23
N THR A 52 -7.07 0.41 -1.76
CA THR A 52 -8.45 -0.10 -1.77
C THR A 52 -9.01 -0.02 -0.36
N VAL A 53 -10.19 0.55 -0.21
CA VAL A 53 -10.77 0.85 1.10
C VAL A 53 -12.29 0.67 1.11
N SER A 54 -12.81 0.17 2.23
CA SER A 54 -14.25 0.13 2.49
C SER A 54 -14.82 1.54 2.72
N GLU A 55 -16.03 1.77 2.20
CA GLU A 55 -16.77 3.02 2.45
C GLU A 55 -16.95 3.35 3.93
N ARG A 56 -16.92 2.35 4.81
CA ARG A 56 -17.07 2.53 6.25
C ARG A 56 -15.89 3.27 6.90
N LEU A 57 -14.73 3.26 6.26
CA LEU A 57 -13.50 3.83 6.81
C LEU A 57 -13.22 5.24 6.29
N ILE A 58 -14.00 5.74 5.35
CA ILE A 58 -13.70 7.00 4.66
C ILE A 58 -14.88 7.95 4.65
N THR A 59 -14.54 9.23 4.57
CA THR A 59 -15.46 10.31 4.20
C THR A 59 -14.92 11.00 2.96
N ASP A 60 -15.76 11.73 2.24
CA ASP A 60 -15.31 12.49 1.06
C ASP A 60 -14.26 13.55 1.42
N GLU A 61 -14.37 14.13 2.60
CA GLU A 61 -13.40 15.12 3.11
C GLU A 61 -12.01 14.50 3.31
N MET A 62 -11.93 13.30 3.85
CA MET A 62 -10.66 12.57 4.05
C MET A 62 -9.93 12.30 2.75
N LEU A 63 -10.66 12.10 1.65
CA LEU A 63 -10.10 11.76 0.34
C LEU A 63 -9.97 12.97 -0.58
N ALA A 64 -10.09 14.19 -0.05
CA ALA A 64 -9.83 15.40 -0.82
C ALA A 64 -8.35 15.47 -1.23
N GLU A 65 -8.10 16.01 -2.42
CA GLU A 65 -6.74 16.19 -2.96
C GLU A 65 -5.81 16.85 -1.95
N GLY A 66 -4.65 16.25 -1.73
CA GLY A 66 -3.61 16.77 -0.84
C GLY A 66 -3.79 16.46 0.64
N LYS A 67 -4.86 15.79 1.04
CA LYS A 67 -5.04 15.35 2.43
C LYS A 67 -3.97 14.35 2.82
N LYS A 68 -3.38 14.54 3.98
CA LYS A 68 -2.35 13.65 4.54
C LYS A 68 -3.01 12.56 5.38
N LEU A 69 -2.71 11.32 5.03
CA LEU A 69 -3.30 10.14 5.68
C LEU A 69 -2.22 9.20 6.21
N LEU A 70 -2.51 8.61 7.36
CA LEU A 70 -1.82 7.44 7.89
C LEU A 70 -2.69 6.22 7.58
N ILE A 71 -2.14 5.26 6.85
CA ILE A 71 -2.86 4.06 6.43
C ILE A 71 -2.17 2.83 6.99
N LYS A 72 -2.95 1.98 7.63
CA LYS A 72 -2.52 0.65 8.06
C LYS A 72 -3.32 -0.39 7.29
N GLY A 73 -2.65 -1.41 6.80
CA GLY A 73 -3.32 -2.43 5.99
C GLY A 73 -2.42 -3.55 5.56
N GLN A 74 -2.79 -4.17 4.46
CA GLN A 74 -2.10 -5.31 3.86
C GLN A 74 -1.94 -5.11 2.37
N PHE A 75 -0.91 -5.71 1.79
CA PHE A 75 -0.86 -5.85 0.33
C PHE A 75 -1.85 -6.92 -0.13
N ARG A 76 -2.48 -6.65 -1.25
CA ARG A 76 -3.32 -7.60 -1.98
C ARG A 76 -2.89 -7.62 -3.44
N SER A 77 -2.97 -8.80 -4.02
CA SER A 77 -2.74 -8.96 -5.44
C SER A 77 -3.93 -9.65 -6.10
N TYR A 78 -4.19 -9.30 -7.34
CA TYR A 78 -5.19 -9.96 -8.16
C TYR A 78 -4.77 -9.90 -9.62
N ASN A 79 -5.27 -10.85 -10.41
CA ASN A 79 -5.03 -10.86 -11.82
C ASN A 79 -6.13 -10.06 -12.53
N SER A 80 -5.73 -9.08 -13.31
CA SER A 80 -6.61 -8.35 -14.22
C SER A 80 -6.37 -8.82 -15.64
N TYR A 81 -7.44 -9.10 -16.36
CA TYR A 81 -7.38 -9.47 -17.77
C TYR A 81 -7.80 -8.29 -18.61
N GLU A 82 -6.84 -7.64 -19.21
CA GLU A 82 -7.04 -6.50 -20.11
C GLU A 82 -6.25 -6.71 -21.41
N ASN A 83 -6.87 -6.37 -22.54
CA ASN A 83 -6.22 -6.46 -23.85
C ASN A 83 -5.61 -7.85 -24.14
N GLU A 84 -6.31 -8.92 -23.82
CA GLU A 84 -5.88 -10.31 -23.99
C GLU A 84 -4.62 -10.71 -23.22
N ARG A 85 -4.27 -9.93 -22.18
CA ARG A 85 -3.12 -10.21 -21.30
C ARG A 85 -3.53 -10.25 -19.84
N ASN A 86 -3.00 -11.23 -19.14
CA ASN A 86 -3.07 -11.27 -17.67
C ASN A 86 -2.03 -10.32 -17.10
N LYS A 87 -2.48 -9.42 -16.23
CA LYS A 87 -1.61 -8.50 -15.50
C LYS A 87 -1.83 -8.68 -14.01
N LEU A 88 -0.75 -8.87 -13.27
CA LEU A 88 -0.80 -8.87 -11.81
C LEU A 88 -0.92 -7.44 -11.31
N ILE A 89 -1.98 -7.16 -10.59
CA ILE A 89 -2.23 -5.85 -9.98
C ILE A 89 -1.99 -5.96 -8.48
N LEU A 90 -1.21 -5.03 -7.96
CA LEU A 90 -0.98 -4.88 -6.53
C LEU A 90 -1.75 -3.67 -6.02
N THR A 91 -2.37 -3.83 -4.85
CA THR A 91 -3.05 -2.75 -4.15
C THR A 91 -2.82 -2.88 -2.65
N VAL A 92 -2.90 -1.79 -1.93
CA VAL A 92 -2.94 -1.78 -0.48
C VAL A 92 -4.40 -1.85 -0.04
N PHE A 93 -4.76 -2.89 0.68
CA PHE A 93 -6.06 -3.03 1.30
C PHE A 93 -6.03 -2.37 2.67
N ALA A 94 -6.64 -1.20 2.80
CA ALA A 94 -6.64 -0.44 4.04
C ALA A 94 -7.54 -1.09 5.08
N LYS A 95 -7.03 -1.26 6.29
CA LYS A 95 -7.78 -1.72 7.46
C LYS A 95 -8.08 -0.59 8.43
N ASP A 96 -7.24 0.42 8.45
CA ASP A 96 -7.39 1.60 9.30
C ASP A 96 -6.83 2.82 8.57
N ILE A 97 -7.53 3.93 8.67
CA ILE A 97 -7.14 5.21 8.09
C ILE A 97 -7.31 6.31 9.11
N GLU A 98 -6.28 7.10 9.26
CA GLU A 98 -6.27 8.26 10.14
C GLU A 98 -5.85 9.50 9.35
N GLU A 99 -6.64 10.57 9.45
CA GLU A 99 -6.28 11.86 8.89
C GLU A 99 -5.24 12.54 9.77
N LEU A 100 -4.13 12.97 9.17
CA LEU A 100 -3.08 13.70 9.86
C LEU A 100 -3.25 15.20 9.64
N GLU A 101 -3.17 15.97 10.73
CA GLU A 101 -3.24 17.43 10.65
C GLU A 101 -1.96 18.00 10.04
N GLU A 102 -2.09 19.07 9.25
CA GLU A 102 -0.96 19.86 8.79
C GLU A 102 -0.38 20.63 9.99
N VAL A 103 0.88 20.33 10.31
CA VAL A 103 1.60 20.96 11.42
C VAL A 103 2.57 22.01 10.87
N GLN A 104 2.77 23.11 11.59
CA GLN A 104 3.68 24.19 11.20
C GLN A 104 5.12 23.69 10.99
N GLU A 105 5.83 24.29 10.04
CA GLU A 105 7.14 23.89 9.49
C GLU A 105 8.21 23.41 10.48
N GLN A 106 8.25 23.93 11.71
CA GLN A 106 9.25 23.50 12.72
C GLN A 106 8.92 22.16 13.37
N VAL A 107 7.66 21.81 13.43
CA VAL A 107 7.19 20.51 13.93
C VAL A 107 7.15 19.50 12.78
N GLU A 108 7.00 19.97 11.54
CA GLU A 108 7.08 19.13 10.33
C GLU A 108 8.43 18.40 10.22
N ASN A 109 9.55 19.05 10.54
CA ASN A 109 10.86 18.40 10.45
C ASN A 109 11.04 17.26 11.46
N GLU A 110 10.46 17.33 12.65
CA GLU A 110 10.49 16.25 13.63
C GLU A 110 9.47 15.16 13.30
N ILE A 111 8.30 15.54 12.80
CA ILE A 111 7.27 14.62 12.36
C ILE A 111 7.67 13.92 11.06
N VAL A 112 8.27 14.63 10.10
CA VAL A 112 8.81 14.06 8.86
C VAL A 112 9.86 12.99 9.16
N LYS A 113 10.76 13.22 10.10
CA LYS A 113 11.69 12.18 10.55
C LYS A 113 10.98 10.98 11.18
N LYS A 114 9.89 11.20 11.88
CA LYS A 114 9.08 10.16 12.49
C LYS A 114 8.21 9.44 11.46
N GLU A 115 7.74 10.16 10.45
CA GLU A 115 6.95 9.65 9.32
C GLU A 115 7.80 8.86 8.34
N GLU A 116 9.05 9.25 8.10
CA GLU A 116 10.01 8.49 7.30
C GLU A 116 10.24 7.09 7.89
N THR A 117 10.10 6.94 9.20
CA THR A 117 10.20 5.66 9.88
C THR A 117 8.89 4.88 9.91
N THR A 118 7.77 5.47 9.46
CA THR A 118 6.46 4.82 9.49
C THR A 118 6.05 4.18 8.16
N ASN A 119 6.76 4.46 7.05
CA ASN A 119 6.56 3.76 5.79
C ASN A 119 7.24 2.40 5.86
N GLU A 120 6.55 1.46 6.47
CA GLU A 120 7.07 0.15 6.82
C GLU A 120 6.16 -0.95 6.26
N VAL A 121 6.80 -1.99 5.73
CA VAL A 121 6.10 -3.18 5.21
C VAL A 121 6.75 -4.41 5.78
N VAL A 122 5.94 -5.33 6.30
CA VAL A 122 6.40 -6.66 6.71
C VAL A 122 5.64 -7.70 5.90
N LEU A 123 6.39 -8.52 5.18
CA LEU A 123 5.88 -9.63 4.39
C LEU A 123 6.61 -10.90 4.78
N ILE A 124 5.83 -11.94 5.08
CA ILE A 124 6.35 -13.29 5.33
C ILE A 124 5.67 -14.24 4.35
N GLY A 125 6.45 -14.90 3.53
CA GLY A 125 5.90 -15.76 2.49
C GLY A 125 6.91 -16.74 1.93
N PHE A 126 6.52 -17.42 0.87
CA PHE A 126 7.34 -18.40 0.17
C PHE A 126 7.88 -17.80 -1.12
N VAL A 127 9.16 -18.01 -1.39
CA VAL A 127 9.77 -17.62 -2.67
C VAL A 127 9.25 -18.55 -3.76
N CYS A 128 8.52 -17.98 -4.73
CA CYS A 128 7.82 -18.77 -5.76
C CYS A 128 8.72 -19.24 -6.90
N LYS A 129 9.78 -18.50 -7.17
CA LYS A 129 10.71 -18.78 -8.27
C LYS A 129 12.09 -18.24 -7.93
N LYS A 130 13.08 -18.70 -8.67
CA LYS A 130 14.46 -18.22 -8.53
C LYS A 130 14.49 -16.70 -8.67
N PRO A 131 15.13 -15.97 -7.74
CA PRO A 131 15.29 -14.52 -7.86
C PRO A 131 15.98 -14.13 -9.16
N ILE A 132 15.54 -13.03 -9.75
CA ILE A 132 16.13 -12.48 -10.97
C ILE A 132 17.09 -11.37 -10.57
N TYR A 133 18.37 -11.59 -10.84
CA TYR A 133 19.39 -10.57 -10.65
C TYR A 133 19.49 -9.68 -11.89
N ARG A 134 19.59 -8.39 -11.65
CA ARG A 134 19.85 -7.42 -12.72
C ARG A 134 20.72 -6.26 -12.22
N GLN A 135 21.42 -5.63 -13.13
CA GLN A 135 22.21 -4.45 -12.85
C GLN A 135 21.66 -3.27 -13.66
N THR A 136 21.49 -2.13 -13.01
CA THR A 136 21.05 -0.91 -13.70
C THR A 136 22.21 -0.31 -14.50
N PRO A 137 21.93 0.56 -15.50
CA PRO A 137 22.98 1.26 -16.26
C PRO A 137 23.97 2.06 -15.38
N PHE A 138 23.56 2.45 -14.19
CA PHE A 138 24.40 3.17 -13.23
C PHE A 138 25.15 2.26 -12.22
N GLY A 139 25.16 0.94 -12.47
CA GLY A 139 25.90 -0.02 -11.67
C GLY A 139 25.21 -0.47 -10.37
N ARG A 140 23.95 -0.11 -10.14
CA ARG A 140 23.19 -0.60 -8.98
C ARG A 140 22.74 -2.04 -9.22
N GLU A 141 23.02 -2.90 -8.25
CA GLU A 141 22.61 -4.29 -8.27
C GLU A 141 21.22 -4.45 -7.66
N ILE A 142 20.34 -5.17 -8.33
CA ILE A 142 18.95 -5.40 -7.93
C ILE A 142 18.64 -6.89 -8.05
N ALA A 143 17.95 -7.45 -7.06
CA ALA A 143 17.36 -8.78 -7.12
C ALA A 143 15.84 -8.66 -7.00
N ASP A 144 15.14 -9.16 -8.01
CA ASP A 144 13.68 -9.19 -8.00
C ASP A 144 13.20 -10.53 -7.43
N LEU A 145 12.36 -10.45 -6.39
CA LEU A 145 11.78 -11.60 -5.70
C LEU A 145 10.27 -11.61 -5.92
N LEU A 146 9.70 -12.81 -6.02
CA LEU A 146 8.25 -12.99 -5.99
C LEU A 146 7.90 -13.86 -4.78
N LEU A 147 7.13 -13.30 -3.85
CA LEU A 147 6.65 -14.00 -2.65
C LEU A 147 5.19 -14.40 -2.81
N ALA A 148 4.88 -15.63 -2.42
CA ALA A 148 3.51 -16.04 -2.14
C ALA A 148 3.24 -15.84 -0.66
N VAL A 149 2.36 -14.90 -0.34
CA VAL A 149 1.97 -14.58 1.03
C VAL A 149 0.59 -15.17 1.29
N ASN A 150 0.50 -16.08 2.24
CA ASN A 150 -0.75 -16.77 2.53
C ASN A 150 -1.81 -15.81 3.08
N ARG A 151 -3.00 -15.96 2.55
CA ARG A 151 -4.22 -15.29 3.00
C ARG A 151 -5.16 -16.34 3.62
N ALA A 152 -6.11 -15.90 4.45
CA ALA A 152 -7.18 -16.76 4.94
C ALA A 152 -7.90 -17.50 3.78
N TYR A 153 -8.46 -18.67 4.06
CA TYR A 153 -9.22 -19.49 3.11
C TYR A 153 -8.42 -20.03 1.92
N ASN A 154 -7.17 -20.44 2.16
CA ASN A 154 -6.30 -21.08 1.15
C ASN A 154 -6.04 -20.22 -0.10
N LYS A 155 -6.07 -18.91 0.06
CA LYS A 155 -5.67 -17.97 -0.98
C LYS A 155 -4.27 -17.43 -0.71
N SER A 156 -3.61 -16.94 -1.73
CA SER A 156 -2.31 -16.30 -1.63
C SER A 156 -2.27 -15.00 -2.41
N ASP A 157 -1.55 -14.05 -1.85
CA ASP A 157 -1.17 -12.83 -2.57
C ASP A 157 0.25 -13.00 -3.09
N TYR A 158 0.48 -12.60 -4.34
CA TYR A 158 1.80 -12.67 -4.99
C TYR A 158 2.37 -11.26 -5.06
N ILE A 159 3.47 -11.03 -4.37
CA ILE A 159 4.07 -9.70 -4.19
C ILE A 159 5.55 -9.73 -4.56
#